data_eed56a4b4467c16e336033eb39eb38ba
#
_entry.id   eed56a4b4467c16e336033eb39eb38ba
#
_cell.length_a   1.000
_cell.length_b   1.000
_cell.length_c   1.000
_cell.angle_alpha   90.00
_cell.angle_beta   90.00
_cell.angle_gamma   90.00
#
_symmetry.space_group_name_H-M   'P 1'
#
loop_
_entity.id
_entity.type
_entity.pdbx_description
1 polymer ?
#
loop_
_entity_poly.entity_id
_entity_poly.type
_entity_poly.pdbx_seq_one_letter_code
_entity_poly.pdbx_strand_id
1 'polypeptide(L)'
;MNELYNYINSPNDSIVNFNLGLFYERQKHYSPASTFYLRAAEKTDSLDLRYEVLIRTFSCYNSLGNRNHTCESLLKQAICLCPKKPEAYYFLNKLYESKSDWLNMYTYSNIALDICVESSTFVHPVQYPGLYAFLFQKAASAWWVGKPFESRQILRLLVDNYLDKLNNTYKVLLESNIAKIGLLPEKDSVKPYTKNNLSQFKYSFPNIESIDKNFSQTYQDMFVLSALNGKMNGSYLEIGSSDPYKNNNTALLENKFAWSGLGIEYDDNVAQIYKKHRRNPVLSIDALILDYNKLLQKYFPYQTNIDYLQLDIDPPQNTYNVLLAIPFEKYKFAVITYEHDYYIDLSKSYRDKSRKYLTSLGYKLIVPNVSPDEKSPFEDWWIHPDLISAERIQQLECLDKEKINKVESYFLTRN
;
A
#
# COMPACT_ATOMS: atom_id res chain seq x y z
N MET A 1 2.70 -53.00 5.54
CA MET A 1 1.89 -54.23 5.33
C MET A 1 0.48 -54.12 5.89
N ASN A 2 0.26 -53.40 7.00
CA ASN A 2 -1.10 -53.19 7.56
C ASN A 2 -2.06 -52.49 6.59
N GLU A 3 -1.61 -51.52 5.85
CA GLU A 3 -2.46 -50.71 4.95
C GLU A 3 -3.03 -51.56 3.79
N LEU A 4 -2.23 -52.47 3.23
CA LEU A 4 -2.68 -53.35 2.16
C LEU A 4 -3.67 -54.42 2.70
N TYR A 5 -3.44 -54.95 3.90
CA TYR A 5 -4.36 -55.85 4.56
C TYR A 5 -5.71 -55.17 4.85
N ASN A 6 -5.70 -53.94 5.36
CA ASN A 6 -6.90 -53.16 5.59
C ASN A 6 -7.68 -52.91 4.29
N TYR A 7 -6.97 -52.64 3.19
CA TYR A 7 -7.60 -52.45 1.88
C TYR A 7 -8.28 -53.72 1.36
N ILE A 8 -7.65 -54.89 1.52
CA ILE A 8 -8.25 -56.17 1.10
C ILE A 8 -9.58 -56.42 1.84
N ASN A 9 -9.65 -56.07 3.11
CA ASN A 9 -10.85 -56.26 3.94
C ASN A 9 -11.90 -55.17 3.72
N SER A 10 -11.55 -53.96 3.34
CA SER A 10 -12.46 -52.82 3.20
C SER A 10 -12.10 -51.92 1.99
N PRO A 11 -12.18 -52.44 0.75
CA PRO A 11 -11.72 -51.78 -0.45
C PRO A 11 -12.56 -50.54 -0.83
N ASN A 12 -13.76 -50.40 -0.27
CA ASN A 12 -14.66 -49.30 -0.52
C ASN A 12 -14.63 -48.22 0.58
N ASP A 13 -13.85 -48.43 1.63
CA ASP A 13 -13.70 -47.44 2.69
C ASP A 13 -12.78 -46.28 2.23
N SER A 14 -13.23 -45.02 2.37
CA SER A 14 -12.50 -43.83 1.91
C SER A 14 -11.22 -43.61 2.69
N ILE A 15 -11.24 -43.86 4.02
CA ILE A 15 -10.06 -43.64 4.88
C ILE A 15 -9.02 -44.74 4.61
N VAL A 16 -9.46 -45.96 4.37
CA VAL A 16 -8.55 -47.07 4.02
C VAL A 16 -7.84 -46.79 2.68
N ASN A 17 -8.57 -46.31 1.67
CA ASN A 17 -7.98 -45.88 0.41
C ASN A 17 -7.03 -44.71 0.59
N PHE A 18 -7.41 -43.70 1.39
CA PHE A 18 -6.55 -42.56 1.68
C PHE A 18 -5.23 -43.00 2.35
N ASN A 19 -5.28 -43.83 3.37
CA ASN A 19 -4.10 -44.33 4.07
C ASN A 19 -3.18 -45.16 3.17
N LEU A 20 -3.75 -45.95 2.26
CA LEU A 20 -2.98 -46.72 1.29
C LEU A 20 -2.33 -45.77 0.27
N GLY A 21 -3.01 -44.70 -0.14
CA GLY A 21 -2.45 -43.61 -0.93
C GLY A 21 -1.25 -42.97 -0.24
N LEU A 22 -1.38 -42.61 1.04
CA LEU A 22 -0.29 -42.09 1.88
C LEU A 22 0.91 -43.04 1.96
N PHE A 23 0.64 -44.32 2.13
CA PHE A 23 1.69 -45.34 2.15
C PHE A 23 2.51 -45.32 0.87
N TYR A 24 1.86 -45.34 -0.31
CA TYR A 24 2.54 -45.30 -1.58
C TYR A 24 3.25 -43.94 -1.85
N GLU A 25 2.67 -42.82 -1.45
CA GLU A 25 3.28 -41.50 -1.56
C GLU A 25 4.60 -41.43 -0.77
N ARG A 26 4.62 -41.96 0.47
CA ARG A 26 5.85 -42.06 1.29
C ARG A 26 6.93 -42.92 0.65
N GLN A 27 6.55 -43.93 -0.09
CA GLN A 27 7.47 -44.78 -0.88
C GLN A 27 7.86 -44.15 -2.22
N LYS A 28 7.41 -42.89 -2.50
CA LYS A 28 7.58 -42.19 -3.78
C LYS A 28 6.96 -42.94 -4.99
N HIS A 29 6.01 -43.85 -4.74
CA HIS A 29 5.23 -44.51 -5.77
C HIS A 29 4.00 -43.68 -6.11
N TYR A 30 4.22 -42.56 -6.87
CA TYR A 30 3.20 -41.55 -7.08
C TYR A 30 2.01 -42.00 -7.93
N SER A 31 2.23 -42.87 -8.90
CA SER A 31 1.13 -43.39 -9.73
C SER A 31 0.12 -44.22 -8.95
N PRO A 32 0.50 -45.27 -8.19
CA PRO A 32 -0.48 -45.98 -7.33
C PRO A 32 -1.02 -45.05 -6.23
N ALA A 33 -0.22 -44.14 -5.67
CA ALA A 33 -0.71 -43.19 -4.66
C ALA A 33 -1.89 -42.38 -5.19
N SER A 34 -1.73 -41.78 -6.40
CA SER A 34 -2.81 -40.96 -7.02
C SER A 34 -4.06 -41.77 -7.29
N THR A 35 -3.94 -43.07 -7.66
CA THR A 35 -5.08 -43.95 -7.89
C THR A 35 -5.89 -44.17 -6.60
N PHE A 36 -5.22 -44.46 -5.47
CA PHE A 36 -5.90 -44.64 -4.21
C PHE A 36 -6.47 -43.36 -3.62
N TYR A 37 -5.82 -42.20 -3.85
CA TYR A 37 -6.37 -40.90 -3.50
C TYR A 37 -7.66 -40.63 -4.28
N LEU A 38 -7.71 -40.84 -5.59
CA LEU A 38 -8.93 -40.63 -6.37
C LEU A 38 -10.08 -41.55 -5.89
N ARG A 39 -9.79 -42.80 -5.57
CA ARG A 39 -10.78 -43.70 -4.96
C ARG A 39 -11.28 -43.20 -3.60
N ALA A 40 -10.40 -42.65 -2.77
CA ALA A 40 -10.80 -42.05 -1.50
C ALA A 40 -11.75 -40.86 -1.73
N ALA A 41 -11.46 -39.99 -2.73
CA ALA A 41 -12.31 -38.85 -3.09
C ALA A 41 -13.70 -39.27 -3.57
N GLU A 42 -13.80 -40.39 -4.33
CA GLU A 42 -15.06 -40.90 -4.83
C GLU A 42 -15.95 -41.51 -3.72
N LYS A 43 -15.32 -42.00 -2.64
CA LYS A 43 -15.99 -42.75 -1.56
C LYS A 43 -16.26 -41.89 -0.32
N THR A 44 -15.82 -40.63 -0.26
CA THR A 44 -15.99 -39.80 0.91
C THR A 44 -17.06 -38.72 0.71
N ASP A 45 -17.85 -38.49 1.76
CA ASP A 45 -18.73 -37.31 1.87
C ASP A 45 -18.05 -36.13 2.56
N SER A 46 -16.87 -36.36 3.18
CA SER A 46 -16.12 -35.30 3.85
C SER A 46 -15.47 -34.35 2.82
N LEU A 47 -15.88 -33.07 2.86
CA LEU A 47 -15.28 -32.02 2.04
C LEU A 47 -13.79 -31.84 2.36
N ASP A 48 -13.42 -31.95 3.62
CA ASP A 48 -12.02 -31.80 4.06
C ASP A 48 -11.13 -32.89 3.51
N LEU A 49 -11.59 -34.17 3.59
CA LEU A 49 -10.83 -35.27 3.02
C LEU A 49 -10.74 -35.15 1.49
N ARG A 50 -11.84 -34.77 0.83
CA ARG A 50 -11.86 -34.58 -0.62
C ARG A 50 -10.87 -33.47 -1.04
N TYR A 51 -10.84 -32.37 -0.29
CA TYR A 51 -9.86 -31.29 -0.51
C TYR A 51 -8.42 -31.79 -0.34
N GLU A 52 -8.10 -32.47 0.78
CA GLU A 52 -6.75 -33.01 1.01
C GLU A 52 -6.32 -33.96 -0.10
N VAL A 53 -7.21 -34.84 -0.52
CA VAL A 53 -6.97 -35.78 -1.63
C VAL A 53 -6.61 -35.06 -2.93
N LEU A 54 -7.32 -33.98 -3.28
CA LEU A 54 -7.00 -33.20 -4.49
C LEU A 54 -5.60 -32.60 -4.42
N ILE A 55 -5.22 -32.04 -3.28
CA ILE A 55 -3.88 -31.47 -3.06
C ILE A 55 -2.79 -32.54 -3.16
N ARG A 56 -3.02 -33.74 -2.57
CA ARG A 56 -2.05 -34.85 -2.65
C ARG A 56 -1.96 -35.46 -4.02
N THR A 57 -3.09 -35.58 -4.74
CA THR A 57 -3.09 -36.05 -6.12
C THR A 57 -2.34 -35.09 -7.03
N PHE A 58 -2.52 -33.77 -6.82
CA PHE A 58 -1.70 -32.76 -7.47
C PHE A 58 -0.20 -32.97 -7.17
N SER A 59 0.18 -33.17 -5.90
CA SER A 59 1.57 -33.38 -5.50
C SER A 59 2.18 -34.61 -6.20
N CYS A 60 1.43 -35.70 -6.28
CA CYS A 60 1.84 -36.90 -7.00
C CYS A 60 2.06 -36.63 -8.51
N TYR A 61 1.12 -35.98 -9.17
CA TYR A 61 1.23 -35.67 -10.60
C TYR A 61 2.32 -34.64 -10.91
N ASN A 62 2.51 -33.68 -10.04
CA ASN A 62 3.61 -32.73 -10.16
C ASN A 62 4.98 -33.42 -10.05
N SER A 63 5.11 -34.41 -9.15
CA SER A 63 6.32 -35.23 -9.00
C SER A 63 6.57 -36.17 -10.19
N LEU A 64 5.53 -36.63 -10.85
CA LEU A 64 5.64 -37.43 -12.10
C LEU A 64 6.03 -36.58 -13.30
N GLY A 65 5.79 -35.28 -13.28
CA GLY A 65 6.07 -34.36 -14.37
C GLY A 65 5.12 -34.42 -15.56
N ASN A 66 5.25 -33.47 -16.48
CA ASN A 66 4.53 -33.41 -17.78
C ASN A 66 2.99 -33.44 -17.70
N ARG A 67 2.37 -33.03 -16.57
CA ARG A 67 0.92 -33.03 -16.33
C ARG A 67 0.37 -31.68 -15.89
N ASN A 68 0.95 -30.58 -16.39
CA ASN A 68 0.65 -29.23 -15.92
C ASN A 68 -0.84 -28.88 -16.00
N HIS A 69 -1.56 -29.27 -17.05
CA HIS A 69 -3.00 -29.01 -17.17
C HIS A 69 -3.82 -29.78 -16.14
N THR A 70 -3.47 -31.04 -15.90
CA THR A 70 -4.13 -31.85 -14.87
C THR A 70 -3.86 -31.28 -13.47
N CYS A 71 -2.62 -30.90 -13.19
CA CYS A 71 -2.23 -30.25 -11.93
C CYS A 71 -3.02 -28.96 -11.70
N GLU A 72 -3.11 -28.10 -12.70
CA GLU A 72 -3.88 -26.85 -12.65
C GLU A 72 -5.37 -27.11 -12.40
N SER A 73 -5.96 -28.09 -13.10
CA SER A 73 -7.36 -28.48 -12.95
C SER A 73 -7.67 -28.98 -11.54
N LEU A 74 -6.82 -29.84 -10.98
CA LEU A 74 -6.98 -30.36 -9.62
C LEU A 74 -6.95 -29.25 -8.55
N LEU A 75 -6.02 -28.29 -8.69
CA LEU A 75 -5.92 -27.18 -7.77
C LEU A 75 -7.11 -26.22 -7.88
N LYS A 76 -7.60 -25.95 -9.10
CA LYS A 76 -8.82 -25.16 -9.29
C LYS A 76 -10.06 -25.86 -8.74
N GLN A 77 -10.16 -27.18 -8.88
CA GLN A 77 -11.24 -27.95 -8.24
C GLN A 77 -11.16 -27.86 -6.71
N ALA A 78 -9.97 -27.97 -6.13
CA ALA A 78 -9.77 -27.80 -4.69
C ALA A 78 -10.20 -26.39 -4.22
N ILE A 79 -9.86 -25.34 -4.96
CA ILE A 79 -10.29 -23.96 -4.69
C ILE A 79 -11.82 -23.86 -4.72
N CYS A 80 -12.46 -24.41 -5.76
CA CYS A 80 -13.92 -24.38 -5.86
C CYS A 80 -14.60 -25.14 -4.70
N LEU A 81 -13.99 -26.23 -4.24
CA LEU A 81 -14.52 -27.05 -3.14
C LEU A 81 -14.40 -26.34 -1.79
N CYS A 82 -13.24 -25.72 -1.52
CA CYS A 82 -12.93 -25.07 -0.26
C CYS A 82 -12.22 -23.72 -0.49
N PRO A 83 -12.95 -22.68 -0.91
CA PRO A 83 -12.35 -21.41 -1.37
C PRO A 83 -11.59 -20.63 -0.29
N LYS A 84 -11.83 -20.91 1.00
CA LYS A 84 -11.14 -20.24 2.12
C LYS A 84 -9.85 -20.93 2.55
N LYS A 85 -9.53 -22.11 1.99
CA LYS A 85 -8.31 -22.85 2.32
C LYS A 85 -7.15 -22.40 1.42
N PRO A 86 -5.96 -22.06 1.98
CA PRO A 86 -4.90 -21.38 1.25
C PRO A 86 -4.03 -22.31 0.39
N GLU A 87 -3.91 -23.59 0.71
CA GLU A 87 -2.90 -24.47 0.12
C GLU A 87 -3.05 -24.62 -1.39
N ALA A 88 -4.29 -24.74 -1.89
CA ALA A 88 -4.55 -24.86 -3.32
C ALA A 88 -4.10 -23.61 -4.08
N TYR A 89 -4.35 -22.42 -3.55
CA TYR A 89 -3.87 -21.16 -4.13
C TYR A 89 -2.34 -21.08 -4.14
N TYR A 90 -1.71 -21.46 -3.04
CA TYR A 90 -0.26 -21.46 -2.93
C TYR A 90 0.40 -22.32 -4.00
N PHE A 91 -0.05 -23.57 -4.16
CA PHE A 91 0.50 -24.49 -5.16
C PHE A 91 0.13 -24.07 -6.59
N LEU A 92 -1.06 -23.51 -6.80
CA LEU A 92 -1.45 -22.96 -8.10
C LEU A 92 -0.54 -21.79 -8.52
N ASN A 93 -0.23 -20.91 -7.59
CA ASN A 93 0.71 -19.82 -7.83
C ASN A 93 2.13 -20.33 -8.11
N LYS A 94 2.60 -21.37 -7.42
CA LYS A 94 3.88 -22.02 -7.74
C LYS A 94 3.89 -22.62 -9.16
N LEU A 95 2.77 -23.17 -9.60
CA LEU A 95 2.61 -23.67 -10.95
C LEU A 95 2.66 -22.53 -11.99
N TYR A 96 1.99 -21.41 -11.72
CA TYR A 96 2.04 -20.22 -12.57
C TYR A 96 3.44 -19.58 -12.59
N GLU A 97 4.12 -19.52 -11.45
CA GLU A 97 5.51 -19.06 -11.35
C GLU A 97 6.42 -19.87 -12.27
N SER A 98 6.30 -21.21 -12.27
CA SER A 98 7.09 -22.09 -13.13
C SER A 98 6.86 -21.91 -14.64
N LYS A 99 5.69 -21.36 -15.01
CA LYS A 99 5.29 -21.03 -16.38
C LYS A 99 5.54 -19.57 -16.74
N SER A 100 6.03 -18.74 -15.79
CA SER A 100 6.12 -17.28 -15.94
C SER A 100 4.76 -16.61 -16.23
N ASP A 101 3.66 -17.22 -15.77
CA ASP A 101 2.30 -16.67 -15.89
C ASP A 101 2.02 -15.71 -14.73
N TRP A 102 2.65 -14.55 -14.82
CA TRP A 102 2.65 -13.55 -13.75
C TRP A 102 1.29 -12.94 -13.51
N LEU A 103 0.44 -12.81 -14.52
CA LEU A 103 -0.89 -12.24 -14.39
C LEU A 103 -1.80 -13.15 -13.56
N ASN A 104 -1.84 -14.43 -13.83
CA ASN A 104 -2.60 -15.39 -13.05
C ASN A 104 -2.04 -15.50 -11.61
N MET A 105 -0.71 -15.56 -11.46
CA MET A 105 -0.07 -15.57 -10.13
C MET A 105 -0.46 -14.34 -9.32
N TYR A 106 -0.47 -13.14 -9.91
CA TYR A 106 -0.88 -11.90 -9.26
C TYR A 106 -2.37 -11.97 -8.84
N THR A 107 -3.24 -12.40 -9.75
CA THR A 107 -4.68 -12.50 -9.51
C THR A 107 -5.00 -13.46 -8.36
N TYR A 108 -4.46 -14.67 -8.41
CA TYR A 108 -4.73 -15.67 -7.37
C TYR A 108 -4.04 -15.35 -6.03
N SER A 109 -2.92 -14.61 -6.04
CA SER A 109 -2.33 -14.08 -4.80
C SER A 109 -3.24 -13.06 -4.12
N ASN A 110 -3.85 -12.14 -4.88
CA ASN A 110 -4.83 -11.18 -4.34
C ASN A 110 -6.04 -11.92 -3.75
N ILE A 111 -6.66 -12.82 -4.51
CA ILE A 111 -7.81 -13.58 -4.03
C ILE A 111 -7.47 -14.32 -2.73
N ALA A 112 -6.31 -14.97 -2.67
CA ALA A 112 -5.90 -15.70 -1.47
C ALA A 112 -5.71 -14.79 -0.25
N LEU A 113 -5.09 -13.61 -0.43
CA LEU A 113 -4.91 -12.63 0.65
C LEU A 113 -6.24 -12.06 1.16
N ASP A 114 -7.25 -11.95 0.28
CA ASP A 114 -8.56 -11.38 0.63
C ASP A 114 -9.45 -12.37 1.38
N ILE A 115 -9.44 -13.67 1.01
CA ILE A 115 -10.45 -14.62 1.45
C ILE A 115 -9.95 -15.80 2.27
N CYS A 116 -8.64 -16.12 2.22
CA CYS A 116 -8.13 -17.29 2.94
C CYS A 116 -8.00 -17.00 4.44
N VAL A 117 -8.33 -18.00 5.23
CA VAL A 117 -8.07 -18.02 6.68
C VAL A 117 -6.88 -18.93 6.98
N GLU A 118 -6.18 -18.65 8.08
CA GLU A 118 -5.09 -19.52 8.53
C GLU A 118 -5.64 -20.90 8.94
N SER A 119 -4.87 -21.92 8.63
CA SER A 119 -5.00 -23.33 8.99
C SER A 119 -6.05 -24.17 8.27
N SER A 120 -5.53 -25.07 7.44
CA SER A 120 -6.21 -26.34 7.13
C SER A 120 -5.72 -27.42 8.07
N THR A 121 -6.65 -28.18 8.62
CA THR A 121 -6.33 -29.38 9.38
C THR A 121 -6.11 -30.55 8.40
N PHE A 122 -4.90 -30.70 7.90
CA PHE A 122 -4.52 -31.90 7.16
C PHE A 122 -4.16 -33.03 8.11
N VAL A 123 -4.48 -34.25 7.74
CA VAL A 123 -4.03 -35.46 8.48
C VAL A 123 -2.50 -35.53 8.51
N HIS A 124 -1.86 -35.06 7.44
CA HIS A 124 -0.41 -34.88 7.37
C HIS A 124 -0.07 -33.54 6.77
N PRO A 125 0.92 -32.81 7.34
CA PRO A 125 1.29 -31.50 6.86
C PRO A 125 1.66 -31.50 5.39
N VAL A 126 1.16 -30.55 4.63
CA VAL A 126 1.64 -30.22 3.30
C VAL A 126 2.65 -29.06 3.40
N GLN A 127 3.53 -28.94 2.40
CA GLN A 127 4.57 -27.90 2.40
C GLN A 127 3.96 -26.51 2.05
N TYR A 128 3.10 -26.02 2.93
CA TYR A 128 2.57 -24.66 2.85
C TYR A 128 3.15 -23.80 3.97
N PRO A 129 3.84 -22.71 3.67
CA PRO A 129 4.60 -21.96 4.68
C PRO A 129 3.79 -20.96 5.49
N GLY A 130 2.56 -20.67 5.10
CA GLY A 130 1.71 -19.67 5.75
C GLY A 130 1.31 -18.52 4.82
N LEU A 131 0.39 -17.67 5.27
CA LEU A 131 -0.19 -16.59 4.45
C LEU A 131 0.86 -15.59 3.93
N TYR A 132 1.96 -15.38 4.63
CA TYR A 132 3.03 -14.51 4.16
C TYR A 132 3.62 -14.94 2.81
N ALA A 133 3.51 -16.22 2.43
CA ALA A 133 3.97 -16.70 1.14
C ALA A 133 3.25 -16.02 -0.03
N PHE A 134 1.97 -15.67 0.14
CA PHE A 134 1.21 -14.93 -0.87
C PHE A 134 1.71 -13.50 -1.05
N LEU A 135 2.23 -12.87 0.00
CA LEU A 135 2.88 -11.56 -0.12
C LEU A 135 4.12 -11.65 -1.02
N PHE A 136 4.94 -12.69 -0.85
CA PHE A 136 6.09 -12.92 -1.76
C PHE A 136 5.64 -13.17 -3.20
N GLN A 137 4.63 -14.03 -3.38
CA GLN A 137 4.10 -14.35 -4.70
C GLN A 137 3.49 -13.10 -5.36
N LYS A 138 2.76 -12.29 -4.59
CA LYS A 138 2.20 -11.02 -5.06
C LYS A 138 3.30 -10.01 -5.40
N ALA A 139 4.31 -9.84 -4.54
CA ALA A 139 5.42 -8.91 -4.81
C ALA A 139 6.16 -9.27 -6.10
N ALA A 140 6.50 -10.55 -6.28
CA ALA A 140 7.19 -11.01 -7.47
C ALA A 140 6.34 -10.81 -8.74
N SER A 141 5.07 -11.21 -8.72
CA SER A 141 4.18 -11.08 -9.89
C SER A 141 3.79 -9.64 -10.18
N ALA A 142 3.59 -8.78 -9.16
CA ALA A 142 3.30 -7.36 -9.34
C ALA A 142 4.40 -6.65 -10.14
N TRP A 143 5.67 -6.98 -9.92
CA TRP A 143 6.78 -6.45 -10.72
C TRP A 143 6.60 -6.72 -12.22
N TRP A 144 6.31 -7.96 -12.57
CA TRP A 144 6.20 -8.39 -13.96
C TRP A 144 4.90 -7.94 -14.65
N VAL A 145 3.82 -7.68 -13.91
CA VAL A 145 2.57 -7.15 -14.48
C VAL A 145 2.53 -5.61 -14.51
N GLY A 146 3.68 -4.95 -14.39
CA GLY A 146 3.80 -3.51 -14.53
C GLY A 146 3.38 -2.71 -13.30
N LYS A 147 3.41 -3.32 -12.10
CA LYS A 147 3.12 -2.67 -10.81
C LYS A 147 4.35 -2.64 -9.89
N PRO A 148 5.47 -2.01 -10.33
CA PRO A 148 6.71 -2.06 -9.56
C PRO A 148 6.61 -1.36 -8.21
N PHE A 149 5.76 -0.35 -8.08
CA PHE A 149 5.51 0.35 -6.83
C PHE A 149 4.87 -0.60 -5.80
N GLU A 150 3.76 -1.25 -6.16
CA GLU A 150 3.08 -2.23 -5.30
C GLU A 150 4.02 -3.37 -4.89
N SER A 151 4.85 -3.84 -5.82
CA SER A 151 5.89 -4.84 -5.52
C SER A 151 6.82 -4.39 -4.39
N ARG A 152 7.33 -3.17 -4.47
CA ARG A 152 8.24 -2.58 -3.46
C ARG A 152 7.56 -2.31 -2.14
N GLN A 153 6.29 -1.86 -2.15
CA GLN A 153 5.49 -1.69 -0.94
C GLN A 153 5.34 -3.02 -0.20
N ILE A 154 5.02 -4.11 -0.92
CA ILE A 154 4.88 -5.43 -0.31
C ILE A 154 6.21 -5.92 0.27
N LEU A 155 7.34 -5.69 -0.43
CA LEU A 155 8.66 -6.04 0.11
C LEU A 155 8.95 -5.25 1.40
N ARG A 156 8.57 -3.97 1.46
CA ARG A 156 8.69 -3.15 2.67
C ARG A 156 7.84 -3.71 3.81
N LEU A 157 6.57 -4.02 3.52
CA LEU A 157 5.67 -4.65 4.47
C LEU A 157 6.24 -5.96 5.06
N LEU A 158 6.89 -6.77 4.20
CA LEU A 158 7.53 -8.03 4.63
C LEU A 158 8.71 -7.76 5.57
N VAL A 159 9.53 -6.75 5.30
CA VAL A 159 10.64 -6.33 6.19
C VAL A 159 10.10 -5.85 7.54
N ASP A 160 9.11 -4.97 7.53
CA ASP A 160 8.65 -4.28 8.73
C ASP A 160 7.83 -5.18 9.67
N ASN A 161 7.02 -6.09 9.11
CA ASN A 161 6.01 -6.81 9.91
C ASN A 161 6.19 -8.33 9.96
N TYR A 162 7.03 -8.89 9.10
CA TYR A 162 7.14 -10.35 8.96
C TYR A 162 8.54 -10.91 9.11
N LEU A 163 9.59 -10.08 9.18
CA LEU A 163 11.00 -10.52 9.18
C LEU A 163 11.28 -11.58 10.26
N ASP A 164 10.74 -11.41 11.45
CA ASP A 164 10.91 -12.34 12.58
C ASP A 164 10.13 -13.66 12.40
N LYS A 165 9.08 -13.64 11.59
CA LYS A 165 8.21 -14.79 11.33
C LYS A 165 8.69 -15.65 10.15
N LEU A 166 9.60 -15.12 9.33
CA LEU A 166 10.12 -15.80 8.16
C LEU A 166 11.12 -16.89 8.55
N ASN A 167 11.00 -18.05 7.92
CA ASN A 167 12.07 -19.05 7.98
C ASN A 167 13.27 -18.63 7.11
N ASN A 168 14.42 -19.30 7.26
CA ASN A 168 15.66 -18.95 6.57
C ASN A 168 15.50 -18.92 5.05
N THR A 169 14.74 -19.83 4.45
CA THR A 169 14.48 -19.85 3.00
C THR A 169 13.80 -18.56 2.53
N TYR A 170 12.79 -18.10 3.26
CA TYR A 170 12.07 -16.86 2.92
C TYR A 170 12.86 -15.59 3.25
N LYS A 171 13.77 -15.63 4.24
CA LYS A 171 14.70 -14.51 4.49
C LYS A 171 15.65 -14.32 3.30
N VAL A 172 16.27 -15.39 2.83
CA VAL A 172 17.15 -15.36 1.64
C VAL A 172 16.37 -14.93 0.39
N LEU A 173 15.12 -15.40 0.23
CA LEU A 173 14.27 -14.99 -0.89
C LEU A 173 13.93 -13.48 -0.81
N LEU A 174 13.64 -12.96 0.39
CA LEU A 174 13.38 -11.53 0.61
C LEU A 174 14.60 -10.69 0.23
N GLU A 175 15.77 -11.03 0.71
CA GLU A 175 17.03 -10.35 0.37
C GLU A 175 17.29 -10.36 -1.15
N SER A 176 17.08 -11.52 -1.80
CA SER A 176 17.22 -11.65 -3.25
C SER A 176 16.24 -10.78 -4.03
N ASN A 177 14.98 -10.70 -3.58
CA ASN A 177 13.97 -9.86 -4.21
C ASN A 177 14.28 -8.37 -4.01
N ILE A 178 14.70 -7.96 -2.81
CA ILE A 178 15.13 -6.58 -2.53
C ILE A 178 16.31 -6.19 -3.42
N ALA A 179 17.29 -7.08 -3.59
CA ALA A 179 18.45 -6.82 -4.44
C ALA A 179 18.07 -6.61 -5.92
N LYS A 180 17.04 -7.29 -6.41
CA LYS A 180 16.59 -7.23 -7.82
C LYS A 180 15.58 -6.11 -8.09
N ILE A 181 14.61 -5.94 -7.20
CA ILE A 181 13.44 -5.06 -7.38
C ILE A 181 13.69 -3.70 -6.72
N GLY A 182 14.51 -3.67 -5.68
CA GLY A 182 14.68 -2.55 -4.76
C GLY A 182 13.62 -2.56 -3.65
N LEU A 183 13.95 -1.93 -2.54
CA LEU A 183 13.05 -1.67 -1.43
C LEU A 183 12.64 -0.20 -1.50
N LEU A 184 11.40 0.12 -1.13
CA LEU A 184 11.05 1.52 -0.86
C LEU A 184 11.93 2.01 0.29
N PRO A 185 12.67 3.10 0.13
CA PRO A 185 13.39 3.70 1.24
C PRO A 185 12.40 4.06 2.35
N GLU A 186 12.82 3.95 3.61
CA GLU A 186 12.11 4.63 4.68
C GLU A 186 12.16 6.12 4.36
N LYS A 187 11.00 6.78 4.40
CA LYS A 187 10.98 8.23 4.48
C LYS A 187 11.48 8.55 5.89
N ASP A 188 12.74 8.96 6.01
CA ASP A 188 13.26 9.42 7.30
C ASP A 188 12.34 10.52 7.83
N SER A 189 11.85 10.36 9.04
CA SER A 189 11.05 11.40 9.67
C SER A 189 11.96 12.58 10.03
N VAL A 190 11.66 13.74 9.49
CA VAL A 190 12.33 14.98 9.88
C VAL A 190 12.08 15.25 11.37
N LYS A 191 13.09 15.74 12.09
CA LYS A 191 12.89 16.13 13.47
C LYS A 191 11.78 17.18 13.55
N PRO A 192 10.76 16.98 14.41
CA PRO A 192 9.68 17.93 14.48
C PRO A 192 10.18 19.32 14.89
N TYR A 193 9.52 20.36 14.37
CA TYR A 193 9.68 21.70 14.89
C TYR A 193 9.33 21.71 16.37
N THR A 194 10.15 22.36 17.17
CA THR A 194 9.91 22.56 18.60
C THR A 194 10.27 24.00 18.98
N LYS A 195 9.83 24.47 20.13
CA LYS A 195 10.21 25.80 20.65
C LYS A 195 11.72 26.02 20.72
N ASN A 196 12.51 24.95 20.85
CA ASN A 196 13.98 25.04 20.94
C ASN A 196 14.63 25.50 19.64
N ASN A 197 13.99 25.28 18.47
CA ASN A 197 14.50 25.74 17.19
C ASN A 197 13.79 26.99 16.63
N LEU A 198 12.96 27.65 17.44
CA LEU A 198 12.24 28.86 17.05
C LEU A 198 13.20 29.98 16.59
N SER A 199 14.30 30.19 17.30
CA SER A 199 15.30 31.22 16.95
C SER A 199 16.03 30.95 15.63
N GLN A 200 15.99 29.73 15.14
CA GLN A 200 16.62 29.30 13.89
C GLN A 200 15.63 29.29 12.72
N PHE A 201 14.34 29.49 12.99
CA PHE A 201 13.31 29.42 11.98
C PHE A 201 13.31 30.66 11.07
N LYS A 202 13.52 30.47 9.77
CA LYS A 202 13.71 31.58 8.80
C LYS A 202 12.43 32.36 8.50
N TYR A 203 11.28 31.70 8.49
CA TYR A 203 10.02 32.25 7.99
C TYR A 203 9.03 32.50 9.11
N SER A 204 9.35 33.46 9.96
CA SER A 204 8.50 33.83 11.10
C SER A 204 7.11 34.31 10.68
N PHE A 205 6.12 34.04 11.53
CA PHE A 205 4.74 34.47 11.38
C PHE A 205 4.10 34.67 12.78
N PRO A 206 2.97 35.40 12.89
CA PRO A 206 2.27 35.62 14.16
C PRO A 206 1.90 34.29 14.85
N ASN A 207 2.04 34.27 16.17
CA ASN A 207 1.74 33.11 17.03
C ASN A 207 2.64 31.87 16.84
N ILE A 208 3.75 31.96 16.13
CA ILE A 208 4.68 30.85 15.99
C ILE A 208 5.21 30.36 17.33
N GLU A 209 5.38 31.27 18.30
CA GLU A 209 5.81 30.99 19.68
C GLU A 209 4.81 30.11 20.46
N SER A 210 3.55 30.02 20.02
CA SER A 210 2.53 29.17 20.62
C SER A 210 2.66 27.72 20.21
N ILE A 211 3.47 27.41 19.19
CA ILE A 211 3.65 26.07 18.64
C ILE A 211 4.66 25.32 19.48
N ASP A 212 4.21 24.29 20.19
CA ASP A 212 5.09 23.41 20.96
C ASP A 212 5.88 22.46 20.03
N LYS A 213 5.18 21.87 19.06
CA LYS A 213 5.73 21.04 17.96
C LYS A 213 4.78 21.03 16.79
N ASN A 214 5.31 20.77 15.58
CA ASN A 214 4.50 20.48 14.40
C ASN A 214 4.11 18.98 14.34
N PHE A 215 3.20 18.63 13.41
CA PHE A 215 2.71 17.26 13.25
C PHE A 215 3.01 16.65 11.91
N SER A 216 3.26 17.47 10.90
CA SER A 216 3.54 17.03 9.54
C SER A 216 4.89 16.33 9.40
N GLN A 217 5.03 15.51 8.37
CA GLN A 217 6.23 14.70 8.11
C GLN A 217 7.45 15.57 7.78
N THR A 218 7.25 16.62 6.99
CA THR A 218 8.32 17.49 6.47
C THR A 218 7.99 18.97 6.54
N TYR A 219 7.35 19.42 7.64
CA TYR A 219 7.01 20.82 7.89
C TYR A 219 5.97 21.42 6.90
N GLN A 220 5.11 20.60 6.31
CA GLN A 220 4.03 21.09 5.43
C GLN A 220 3.12 22.06 6.19
N ASP A 221 2.71 21.74 7.41
CA ASP A 221 1.93 22.62 8.30
C ASP A 221 2.66 23.96 8.59
N MET A 222 3.97 23.91 8.81
CA MET A 222 4.80 25.12 9.00
C MET A 222 4.92 25.92 7.71
N PHE A 223 4.99 25.27 6.54
CA PHE A 223 4.98 25.95 5.24
C PHE A 223 3.67 26.69 5.00
N VAL A 224 2.54 26.01 5.22
CA VAL A 224 1.21 26.62 5.09
C VAL A 224 1.07 27.85 5.98
N LEU A 225 1.46 27.75 7.24
CA LEU A 225 1.43 28.87 8.18
C LEU A 225 2.39 29.98 7.79
N SER A 226 3.59 29.63 7.31
CA SER A 226 4.53 30.62 6.79
C SER A 226 3.96 31.36 5.57
N ALA A 227 3.38 30.64 4.61
CA ALA A 227 2.81 31.20 3.40
C ALA A 227 1.63 32.15 3.70
N LEU A 228 0.79 31.76 4.64
CA LEU A 228 -0.44 32.48 5.02
C LEU A 228 -0.26 33.37 6.26
N ASN A 229 0.99 33.68 6.61
CA ASN A 229 1.35 34.58 7.71
C ASN A 229 0.63 34.27 9.03
N GLY A 230 0.63 32.99 9.42
CA GLY A 230 0.00 32.52 10.67
C GLY A 230 -1.51 32.67 10.69
N LYS A 231 -2.18 32.55 9.55
CA LYS A 231 -3.63 32.72 9.40
C LYS A 231 -4.41 31.90 10.42
N MET A 232 -5.29 32.55 11.17
CA MET A 232 -6.30 31.92 12.01
C MET A 232 -7.58 31.65 11.22
N ASN A 233 -8.35 30.62 11.65
CA ASN A 233 -9.65 30.27 11.07
C ASN A 233 -9.59 30.03 9.52
N GLY A 234 -8.53 29.40 9.05
CA GLY A 234 -8.38 29.02 7.65
C GLY A 234 -9.22 27.79 7.28
N SER A 235 -9.16 27.43 6.02
CA SER A 235 -9.89 26.30 5.46
C SER A 235 -8.98 25.34 4.72
N TYR A 236 -9.27 23.99 4.80
CA TYR A 236 -8.46 22.99 4.10
C TYR A 236 -9.27 21.84 3.51
N LEU A 237 -8.74 21.25 2.46
CA LEU A 237 -9.10 19.93 1.95
C LEU A 237 -7.85 19.04 2.03
N GLU A 238 -7.93 17.94 2.78
CA GLU A 238 -6.85 16.97 2.97
C GLU A 238 -7.24 15.65 2.33
N ILE A 239 -6.51 15.22 1.31
CA ILE A 239 -6.77 13.99 0.57
C ILE A 239 -5.64 13.00 0.84
N GLY A 240 -5.97 11.88 1.49
CA GLY A 240 -5.05 10.98 2.16
C GLY A 240 -4.77 11.44 3.59
N SER A 241 -5.82 11.50 4.45
CA SER A 241 -5.70 12.08 5.79
C SER A 241 -4.90 11.22 6.77
N SER A 242 -4.88 9.90 6.60
CA SER A 242 -4.10 8.94 7.39
C SER A 242 -4.28 9.09 8.92
N ASP A 243 -3.21 8.98 9.70
CA ASP A 243 -3.23 9.11 11.16
C ASP A 243 -3.63 10.54 11.59
N PRO A 244 -4.47 10.72 12.63
CA PRO A 244 -4.95 12.05 13.04
C PRO A 244 -3.86 13.01 13.51
N TYR A 245 -2.67 12.53 13.89
CA TYR A 245 -1.59 13.36 14.43
C TYR A 245 -0.20 12.99 13.90
N LYS A 246 0.07 11.72 13.63
CA LYS A 246 1.39 11.29 13.16
C LYS A 246 1.52 11.57 11.67
N ASN A 247 2.50 12.37 11.30
CA ASN A 247 2.75 12.78 9.91
C ASN A 247 1.52 13.46 9.25
N ASN A 248 0.70 14.16 10.04
CA ASN A 248 -0.53 14.77 9.57
C ASN A 248 -0.34 16.27 9.30
N ASN A 249 -0.73 16.70 8.11
CA ASN A 249 -0.44 18.04 7.59
C ASN A 249 -1.41 19.12 8.09
N THR A 250 -2.54 18.73 8.65
CA THR A 250 -3.62 19.65 9.08
C THR A 250 -3.86 19.69 10.58
N ALA A 251 -3.26 18.76 11.35
CA ALA A 251 -3.46 18.67 12.79
C ALA A 251 -3.04 19.94 13.55
N LEU A 252 -1.90 20.54 13.19
CA LEU A 252 -1.44 21.80 13.78
C LEU A 252 -2.41 22.96 13.44
N LEU A 253 -2.84 23.03 12.18
CA LEU A 253 -3.74 24.04 11.67
C LEU A 253 -5.08 24.01 12.43
N GLU A 254 -5.65 22.83 12.60
CA GLU A 254 -6.90 22.66 13.36
C GLU A 254 -6.72 22.98 14.83
N ASN A 255 -5.70 22.43 15.49
CA ASN A 255 -5.58 22.46 16.94
C ASN A 255 -5.14 23.82 17.48
N LYS A 256 -4.24 24.52 16.80
CA LYS A 256 -3.65 25.77 17.29
C LYS A 256 -4.14 27.00 16.55
N PHE A 257 -4.54 26.86 15.28
CA PHE A 257 -4.93 27.97 14.42
C PHE A 257 -6.43 27.99 14.07
N ALA A 258 -7.22 27.09 14.71
CA ALA A 258 -8.68 27.02 14.61
C ALA A 258 -9.19 26.83 13.15
N TRP A 259 -8.44 26.13 12.31
CA TRP A 259 -8.85 25.86 10.93
C TRP A 259 -9.99 24.87 10.86
N SER A 260 -10.82 25.04 9.84
CA SER A 260 -11.92 24.12 9.51
C SER A 260 -11.65 23.48 8.16
N GLY A 261 -12.01 22.20 8.01
CA GLY A 261 -11.74 21.52 6.75
C GLY A 261 -12.41 20.16 6.64
N LEU A 262 -11.99 19.43 5.62
CA LEU A 262 -12.47 18.10 5.30
C LEU A 262 -11.27 17.18 5.01
N GLY A 263 -11.25 16.03 5.68
CA GLY A 263 -10.35 14.92 5.37
C GLY A 263 -11.02 13.88 4.47
N ILE A 264 -10.24 13.26 3.59
CA ILE A 264 -10.62 12.09 2.78
C ILE A 264 -9.65 10.97 3.10
N GLU A 265 -10.17 9.81 3.50
CA GLU A 265 -9.39 8.63 3.86
C GLU A 265 -10.03 7.38 3.28
N TYR A 266 -9.22 6.52 2.66
CA TYR A 266 -9.71 5.29 2.04
C TYR A 266 -9.99 4.19 3.08
N ASP A 267 -9.09 4.03 4.07
CA ASP A 267 -9.22 3.00 5.10
C ASP A 267 -10.23 3.42 6.17
N ASP A 268 -11.33 2.65 6.28
CA ASP A 268 -12.39 2.95 7.24
C ASP A 268 -11.90 2.88 8.70
N ASN A 269 -11.01 1.96 9.05
CA ASN A 269 -10.48 1.87 10.40
C ASN A 269 -9.67 3.11 10.77
N VAL A 270 -8.84 3.60 9.84
CA VAL A 270 -8.07 4.83 10.01
C VAL A 270 -9.00 6.03 10.11
N ALA A 271 -10.00 6.13 9.22
CA ALA A 271 -11.01 7.18 9.28
C ALA A 271 -11.80 7.18 10.59
N GLN A 272 -12.13 6.02 11.17
CA GLN A 272 -12.80 5.92 12.48
C GLN A 272 -11.89 6.40 13.62
N ILE A 273 -10.59 6.12 13.55
CA ILE A 273 -9.62 6.66 14.53
C ILE A 273 -9.55 8.18 14.39
N TYR A 274 -9.44 8.70 13.17
CA TYR A 274 -9.42 10.14 12.89
C TYR A 274 -10.66 10.84 13.48
N LYS A 275 -11.88 10.34 13.23
CA LYS A 275 -13.15 10.87 13.77
C LYS A 275 -13.20 10.98 15.29
N LYS A 276 -12.50 10.09 16.00
CA LYS A 276 -12.44 10.12 17.47
C LYS A 276 -11.51 11.19 18.02
N HIS A 277 -10.54 11.64 17.26
CA HIS A 277 -9.45 12.49 17.73
C HIS A 277 -9.44 13.89 17.11
N ARG A 278 -10.13 14.10 16.00
CA ARG A 278 -10.18 15.37 15.27
C ARG A 278 -11.60 15.95 15.28
N ARG A 279 -11.71 17.29 15.29
CA ARG A 279 -13.01 17.99 15.27
C ARG A 279 -13.60 18.09 13.88
N ASN A 280 -12.74 18.26 12.88
CA ASN A 280 -13.16 18.38 11.49
C ASN A 280 -13.57 17.02 10.90
N PRO A 281 -14.55 17.00 10.00
CA PRO A 281 -15.02 15.76 9.40
C PRO A 281 -13.95 15.07 8.56
N VAL A 282 -14.01 13.74 8.54
CA VAL A 282 -13.32 12.89 7.56
C VAL A 282 -14.34 11.96 6.89
N LEU A 283 -14.22 11.82 5.58
CA LEU A 283 -15.00 10.86 4.81
C LEU A 283 -14.17 9.60 4.58
N SER A 284 -14.76 8.45 4.93
CA SER A 284 -14.19 7.15 4.59
C SER A 284 -14.66 6.76 3.19
N ILE A 285 -13.84 7.07 2.17
CA ILE A 285 -14.19 6.86 0.76
C ILE A 285 -12.95 6.90 -0.13
N ASP A 286 -13.01 6.18 -1.25
CA ASP A 286 -11.99 6.28 -2.29
C ASP A 286 -12.02 7.67 -2.95
N ALA A 287 -10.90 8.39 -2.87
CA ALA A 287 -10.73 9.71 -3.47
C ALA A 287 -10.93 9.73 -5.00
N LEU A 288 -10.66 8.60 -5.67
CA LEU A 288 -10.76 8.49 -7.13
C LEU A 288 -12.21 8.51 -7.66
N ILE A 289 -13.19 8.17 -6.83
CA ILE A 289 -14.60 8.10 -7.26
C ILE A 289 -15.45 9.31 -6.86
N LEU A 290 -14.81 10.31 -6.21
CA LEU A 290 -15.52 11.48 -5.70
C LEU A 290 -15.90 12.48 -6.80
N ASP A 291 -17.12 13.00 -6.73
CA ASP A 291 -17.53 14.20 -7.45
C ASP A 291 -17.09 15.44 -6.63
N TYR A 292 -15.90 15.95 -6.94
CA TYR A 292 -15.31 17.10 -6.21
C TYR A 292 -16.11 18.38 -6.35
N ASN A 293 -16.89 18.58 -7.42
CA ASN A 293 -17.80 19.71 -7.54
C ASN A 293 -18.87 19.69 -6.45
N LYS A 294 -19.55 18.54 -6.31
CA LYS A 294 -20.57 18.38 -5.26
C LYS A 294 -19.97 18.39 -3.87
N LEU A 295 -18.79 17.78 -3.71
CA LEU A 295 -18.08 17.74 -2.43
C LEU A 295 -17.73 19.16 -1.94
N LEU A 296 -17.06 19.94 -2.78
CA LEU A 296 -16.66 21.29 -2.42
C LEU A 296 -17.86 22.21 -2.22
N GLN A 297 -18.90 22.09 -3.04
CA GLN A 297 -20.15 22.85 -2.84
C GLN A 297 -20.82 22.52 -1.49
N LYS A 298 -20.77 21.27 -1.05
CA LYS A 298 -21.35 20.84 0.23
C LYS A 298 -20.56 21.33 1.44
N TYR A 299 -19.23 21.20 1.41
CA TYR A 299 -18.39 21.47 2.56
C TYR A 299 -17.84 22.89 2.61
N PHE A 300 -17.78 23.57 1.46
CA PHE A 300 -17.31 24.97 1.32
C PHE A 300 -18.34 25.82 0.55
N PRO A 301 -19.61 25.87 1.00
CA PRO A 301 -20.74 26.42 0.20
C PRO A 301 -20.61 27.94 -0.10
N TYR A 302 -19.84 28.66 0.73
CA TYR A 302 -19.69 30.12 0.64
C TYR A 302 -18.25 30.54 0.25
N GLN A 303 -17.41 29.58 -0.13
CA GLN A 303 -15.98 29.83 -0.46
C GLN A 303 -15.67 29.32 -1.85
N THR A 304 -15.02 30.14 -2.63
CA THR A 304 -14.36 29.74 -3.88
C THR A 304 -12.84 29.73 -3.73
N ASN A 305 -12.34 30.40 -2.68
CA ASN A 305 -10.94 30.38 -2.29
C ASN A 305 -10.79 29.57 -0.99
N ILE A 306 -10.06 28.47 -1.06
CA ILE A 306 -9.74 27.58 0.04
C ILE A 306 -8.26 27.78 0.37
N ASP A 307 -7.90 27.80 1.64
CA ASP A 307 -6.54 28.16 2.04
C ASP A 307 -5.52 27.08 1.76
N TYR A 308 -5.89 25.80 1.92
CA TYR A 308 -4.94 24.71 1.76
C TYR A 308 -5.56 23.47 1.10
N LEU A 309 -4.83 22.90 0.16
CA LEU A 309 -5.07 21.60 -0.43
C LEU A 309 -3.86 20.70 -0.19
N GLN A 310 -4.07 19.59 0.47
CA GLN A 310 -3.10 18.51 0.59
C GLN A 310 -3.51 17.36 -0.31
N LEU A 311 -2.57 16.85 -1.10
CA LEU A 311 -2.73 15.73 -2.02
C LEU A 311 -1.62 14.71 -1.80
N ASP A 312 -1.96 13.58 -1.19
CA ASP A 312 -1.05 12.50 -0.87
C ASP A 312 -1.82 11.19 -0.79
N ILE A 313 -1.95 10.49 -1.91
CA ILE A 313 -2.53 9.15 -1.99
C ILE A 313 -1.69 8.24 -2.89
N ASP A 314 -1.40 7.08 -2.39
CA ASP A 314 -0.62 6.07 -3.12
C ASP A 314 -1.46 5.31 -4.18
N PRO A 315 -0.87 4.93 -5.31
CA PRO A 315 0.45 5.35 -5.82
C PRO A 315 0.40 6.75 -6.49
N PRO A 316 1.53 7.35 -6.88
CA PRO A 316 1.59 8.70 -7.50
C PRO A 316 0.64 8.95 -8.67
N GLN A 317 0.28 7.89 -9.41
CA GLN A 317 -0.75 7.97 -10.45
C GLN A 317 -2.11 8.37 -9.89
N ASN A 318 -2.48 7.87 -8.73
CA ASN A 318 -3.76 8.16 -8.08
C ASN A 318 -3.80 9.62 -7.62
N THR A 319 -2.71 10.09 -6.99
CA THR A 319 -2.57 11.52 -6.63
C THR A 319 -2.74 12.43 -7.84
N TYR A 320 -2.14 12.05 -8.98
CA TYR A 320 -2.30 12.82 -10.22
C TYR A 320 -3.72 12.76 -10.79
N ASN A 321 -4.38 11.60 -10.76
CA ASN A 321 -5.76 11.48 -11.22
C ASN A 321 -6.73 12.32 -10.38
N VAL A 322 -6.52 12.35 -9.07
CA VAL A 322 -7.31 13.21 -8.16
C VAL A 322 -7.03 14.68 -8.43
N LEU A 323 -5.77 15.08 -8.64
CA LEU A 323 -5.41 16.46 -9.01
C LEU A 323 -6.21 16.93 -10.24
N LEU A 324 -6.34 16.07 -11.27
CA LEU A 324 -7.12 16.39 -12.48
C LEU A 324 -8.63 16.45 -12.26
N ALA A 325 -9.15 15.77 -11.22
CA ALA A 325 -10.57 15.75 -10.90
C ALA A 325 -11.04 16.96 -10.08
N ILE A 326 -10.12 17.74 -9.51
CA ILE A 326 -10.44 18.94 -8.74
C ILE A 326 -10.87 20.07 -9.70
N PRO A 327 -12.03 20.73 -9.45
CA PRO A 327 -12.57 21.77 -10.30
C PRO A 327 -11.87 23.13 -10.07
N PHE A 328 -10.61 23.27 -10.51
CA PHE A 328 -9.81 24.48 -10.35
C PHE A 328 -10.36 25.70 -11.09
N GLU A 329 -11.21 25.50 -12.08
CA GLU A 329 -11.91 26.60 -12.76
C GLU A 329 -12.90 27.32 -11.84
N LYS A 330 -13.36 26.67 -10.80
CA LYS A 330 -14.33 27.19 -9.83
C LYS A 330 -13.71 27.47 -8.46
N TYR A 331 -12.73 26.70 -8.06
CA TYR A 331 -12.11 26.80 -6.74
C TYR A 331 -10.60 27.07 -6.88
N LYS A 332 -10.09 28.04 -6.10
CA LYS A 332 -8.66 28.30 -5.98
C LYS A 332 -8.18 27.89 -4.59
N PHE A 333 -7.00 27.32 -4.52
CA PHE A 333 -6.34 27.01 -3.26
C PHE A 333 -5.13 27.93 -3.07
N ALA A 334 -5.01 28.56 -1.90
CA ALA A 334 -3.90 29.47 -1.67
C ALA A 334 -2.56 28.74 -1.62
N VAL A 335 -2.53 27.59 -0.98
CA VAL A 335 -1.36 26.70 -0.85
C VAL A 335 -1.75 25.29 -1.28
N ILE A 336 -0.87 24.62 -2.03
CA ILE A 336 -1.01 23.18 -2.35
C ILE A 336 0.30 22.49 -1.97
N THR A 337 0.21 21.39 -1.22
CA THR A 337 1.28 20.41 -1.10
C THR A 337 0.89 19.18 -1.92
N TYR A 338 1.77 18.80 -2.85
CA TYR A 338 1.48 17.76 -3.83
C TYR A 338 2.56 16.69 -3.78
N GLU A 339 2.19 15.50 -3.31
CA GLU A 339 3.08 14.33 -3.29
C GLU A 339 3.16 13.68 -4.66
N HIS A 340 4.38 13.50 -5.16
CA HIS A 340 4.66 12.90 -6.47
C HIS A 340 5.61 11.71 -6.39
N ASP A 341 6.19 11.46 -5.23
CA ASP A 341 7.13 10.36 -4.95
C ASP A 341 8.20 10.16 -6.03
N TYR A 342 8.79 11.26 -6.49
CA TYR A 342 9.76 11.26 -7.59
C TYR A 342 10.94 10.30 -7.36
N TYR A 343 11.32 10.06 -6.12
CA TYR A 343 12.40 9.15 -5.76
C TYR A 343 12.04 7.66 -6.03
N ILE A 344 10.75 7.36 -6.24
CA ILE A 344 10.25 6.02 -6.52
C ILE A 344 9.76 5.90 -7.97
N ASP A 345 9.23 6.98 -8.54
CA ASP A 345 8.75 7.03 -9.91
C ASP A 345 9.93 7.07 -10.88
N LEU A 346 10.41 5.90 -11.28
CA LEU A 346 11.51 5.77 -12.22
C LEU A 346 11.21 6.40 -13.59
N SER A 347 9.95 6.56 -13.95
CA SER A 347 9.53 7.26 -15.18
C SER A 347 9.58 8.77 -15.06
N LYS A 348 9.64 9.29 -13.82
CA LYS A 348 9.66 10.73 -13.49
C LYS A 348 8.45 11.51 -14.06
N SER A 349 7.38 10.80 -14.41
CA SER A 349 6.33 11.35 -15.27
C SER A 349 5.29 12.15 -14.49
N TYR A 350 4.93 11.73 -13.24
CA TYR A 350 3.84 12.37 -12.51
C TYR A 350 4.24 13.69 -11.89
N ARG A 351 5.48 13.85 -11.42
CA ARG A 351 6.03 15.14 -11.01
C ARG A 351 5.97 16.15 -12.16
N ASP A 352 6.50 15.80 -13.31
CA ASP A 352 6.60 16.72 -14.45
C ASP A 352 5.22 17.04 -15.05
N LYS A 353 4.30 16.06 -15.04
CA LYS A 353 2.89 16.27 -15.44
C LYS A 353 2.16 17.20 -14.48
N SER A 354 2.29 17.02 -13.17
CA SER A 354 1.66 17.89 -12.18
C SER A 354 2.23 19.31 -12.23
N ARG A 355 3.54 19.45 -12.41
CA ARG A 355 4.19 20.76 -12.61
C ARG A 355 3.62 21.49 -13.82
N LYS A 356 3.54 20.82 -14.97
CA LYS A 356 2.94 21.40 -16.18
C LYS A 356 1.48 21.81 -15.96
N TYR A 357 0.70 20.93 -15.30
CA TYR A 357 -0.73 21.19 -15.06
C TYR A 357 -0.95 22.34 -14.10
N LEU A 358 -0.34 22.36 -12.91
CA LEU A 358 -0.51 23.41 -11.92
C LEU A 358 0.01 24.77 -12.45
N THR A 359 1.12 24.79 -13.19
CA THR A 359 1.62 26.00 -13.85
C THR A 359 0.61 26.52 -14.87
N SER A 360 -0.05 25.66 -15.64
CA SER A 360 -1.08 26.08 -16.61
C SER A 360 -2.32 26.70 -15.95
N LEU A 361 -2.57 26.36 -14.67
CA LEU A 361 -3.64 26.94 -13.85
C LEU A 361 -3.23 28.23 -13.13
N GLY A 362 -1.99 28.72 -13.34
CA GLY A 362 -1.47 29.94 -12.74
C GLY A 362 -0.83 29.75 -11.37
N TYR A 363 -0.67 28.52 -10.88
CA TYR A 363 0.07 28.28 -9.64
C TYR A 363 1.56 28.45 -9.83
N LYS A 364 2.23 28.92 -8.80
CA LYS A 364 3.67 29.08 -8.75
C LYS A 364 4.30 28.01 -7.87
N LEU A 365 5.27 27.28 -8.41
CA LEU A 365 6.08 26.33 -7.66
C LEU A 365 7.03 27.10 -6.73
N ILE A 366 6.88 26.94 -5.44
CA ILE A 366 7.65 27.65 -4.43
C ILE A 366 8.82 26.80 -3.93
N VAL A 367 8.54 25.61 -3.45
CA VAL A 367 9.57 24.69 -2.97
C VAL A 367 9.50 23.40 -3.80
N PRO A 368 10.39 23.25 -4.76
CA PRO A 368 10.48 22.04 -5.57
C PRO A 368 11.18 20.91 -4.80
N ASN A 369 10.83 19.67 -5.13
CA ASN A 369 11.57 18.49 -4.71
C ASN A 369 11.83 18.46 -3.20
N VAL A 370 10.79 18.68 -2.39
CA VAL A 370 10.88 18.61 -0.92
C VAL A 370 11.31 17.21 -0.52
N SER A 371 12.24 17.14 0.43
CA SER A 371 12.83 15.90 0.85
C SER A 371 13.15 15.90 2.36
N PRO A 372 12.97 14.80 3.08
CA PRO A 372 13.46 14.66 4.46
C PRO A 372 15.00 14.59 4.51
N ASP A 373 15.60 14.10 3.44
CA ASP A 373 17.04 13.96 3.24
C ASP A 373 17.48 14.71 1.97
N GLU A 374 18.64 14.42 1.40
CA GLU A 374 19.11 15.01 0.15
C GLU A 374 18.90 14.06 -1.06
N LYS A 375 18.17 12.95 -0.89
CA LYS A 375 18.11 11.86 -1.87
C LYS A 375 16.69 11.46 -2.27
N SER A 376 15.71 11.75 -1.42
CA SER A 376 14.34 11.24 -1.56
C SER A 376 13.33 12.38 -1.78
N PRO A 377 13.39 13.09 -2.93
CA PRO A 377 12.41 14.12 -3.25
C PRO A 377 11.05 13.48 -3.52
N PHE A 378 10.06 13.82 -2.72
CA PHE A 378 8.74 13.18 -2.78
C PHE A 378 7.58 14.16 -3.01
N GLU A 379 7.78 15.46 -2.76
CA GLU A 379 6.70 16.46 -2.75
C GLU A 379 7.14 17.77 -3.37
N ASP A 380 6.19 18.52 -3.96
CA ASP A 380 6.31 19.90 -4.43
C ASP A 380 5.32 20.80 -3.71
N TRP A 381 5.74 22.03 -3.33
CA TRP A 381 4.87 23.00 -2.66
C TRP A 381 4.57 24.19 -3.55
N TRP A 382 3.29 24.51 -3.65
CA TRP A 382 2.75 25.49 -4.58
C TRP A 382 1.96 26.57 -3.89
N ILE A 383 1.91 27.76 -4.50
CA ILE A 383 1.12 28.88 -4.06
C ILE A 383 0.34 29.46 -5.25
N HIS A 384 -0.89 29.93 -4.99
CA HIS A 384 -1.62 30.75 -5.96
C HIS A 384 -1.29 32.23 -5.77
N PRO A 385 -0.69 32.94 -6.77
CA PRO A 385 -0.19 34.30 -6.60
C PRO A 385 -1.30 35.33 -6.37
N ASP A 386 -2.55 35.06 -6.77
CA ASP A 386 -3.68 35.95 -6.47
C ASP A 386 -4.08 35.96 -4.99
N LEU A 387 -3.68 34.94 -4.22
CA LEU A 387 -4.13 34.73 -2.84
C LEU A 387 -3.05 34.97 -1.79
N ILE A 388 -1.82 35.16 -2.22
CA ILE A 388 -0.66 35.42 -1.34
C ILE A 388 0.14 36.60 -1.86
N SER A 389 0.61 37.48 -0.97
CA SER A 389 1.33 38.67 -1.37
C SER A 389 2.63 38.37 -2.11
N ALA A 390 2.96 39.19 -3.09
CA ALA A 390 4.19 39.07 -3.88
C ALA A 390 5.46 39.09 -2.99
N GLU A 391 5.45 39.92 -1.94
CA GLU A 391 6.54 39.98 -0.96
C GLU A 391 6.74 38.62 -0.26
N ARG A 392 5.64 38.01 0.18
CA ARG A 392 5.70 36.70 0.86
C ARG A 392 6.16 35.60 -0.09
N ILE A 393 5.68 35.59 -1.31
CA ILE A 393 6.15 34.67 -2.35
C ILE A 393 7.66 34.81 -2.55
N GLN A 394 8.17 36.02 -2.69
CA GLN A 394 9.59 36.27 -2.86
C GLN A 394 10.45 35.76 -1.69
N GLN A 395 9.94 35.86 -0.45
CA GLN A 395 10.64 35.37 0.74
C GLN A 395 10.76 33.84 0.76
N LEU A 396 9.74 33.14 0.26
CA LEU A 396 9.61 31.68 0.37
C LEU A 396 10.19 30.94 -0.85
N GLU A 397 10.31 31.60 -2.01
CA GLU A 397 10.58 30.93 -3.28
C GLU A 397 12.00 30.40 -3.39
N CYS A 398 12.12 29.11 -3.75
CA CYS A 398 13.34 28.54 -4.28
C CYS A 398 13.45 28.80 -5.77
N LEU A 399 14.50 29.50 -6.19
CA LEU A 399 14.70 29.87 -7.59
C LEU A 399 15.10 28.68 -8.47
N ASP A 400 15.94 27.80 -7.96
CA ASP A 400 16.36 26.59 -8.66
C ASP A 400 15.28 25.50 -8.52
N LYS A 401 14.52 25.27 -9.60
CA LYS A 401 13.37 24.35 -9.63
C LYS A 401 13.75 22.87 -9.72
N GLU A 402 15.00 22.55 -9.97
CA GLU A 402 15.51 21.18 -9.99
C GLU A 402 16.25 20.80 -8.70
N LYS A 403 16.51 21.75 -7.83
CA LYS A 403 17.16 21.52 -6.55
C LYS A 403 16.32 20.61 -5.65
N ILE A 404 16.96 19.62 -5.02
CA ILE A 404 16.37 18.88 -3.92
C ILE A 404 16.46 19.72 -2.65
N ASN A 405 15.31 20.02 -2.07
CA ASN A 405 15.22 20.85 -0.88
C ASN A 405 15.06 19.98 0.37
N LYS A 406 16.18 19.75 1.06
CA LYS A 406 16.14 19.19 2.40
C LYS A 406 15.40 20.16 3.32
N VAL A 407 14.28 19.73 3.87
CA VAL A 407 13.32 20.58 4.56
C VAL A 407 13.92 21.31 5.76
N GLU A 408 14.78 20.66 6.54
CA GLU A 408 15.47 21.33 7.66
C GLU A 408 16.34 22.52 7.17
N SER A 409 17.08 22.35 6.07
CA SER A 409 17.91 23.40 5.49
C SER A 409 17.08 24.53 4.85
N TYR A 410 15.86 24.21 4.43
CA TYR A 410 14.93 25.22 3.91
C TYR A 410 14.39 26.11 5.04
N PHE A 411 13.99 25.54 6.16
CA PHE A 411 13.35 26.27 7.26
C PHE A 411 14.30 26.82 8.31
N LEU A 412 15.41 26.16 8.57
CA LEU A 412 16.30 26.52 9.68
C LEU A 412 17.58 27.18 9.19
N THR A 413 18.01 28.22 9.90
CA THR A 413 19.35 28.78 9.72
C THR A 413 20.39 27.77 10.24
N ARG A 414 21.49 27.60 9.53
CA ARG A 414 22.64 26.86 10.10
C ARG A 414 23.22 27.67 11.25
N ASN A 415 23.44 27.03 12.38
CA ASN A 415 24.28 27.61 13.46
C ASN A 415 25.71 27.72 13.00
#